data_bb96a9f8875c62761b0fbbfd1d385d0a
#
_entry.id   bb96a9f8875c62761b0fbbfd1d385d0a
#
_cell.length_a   1.000
_cell.length_b   1.000
_cell.length_c   1.000
_cell.angle_alpha   90.00
_cell.angle_beta   90.00
_cell.angle_gamma   90.00
#
_symmetry.space_group_name_H-M   'P 1'
#
loop_
_entity.id
_entity.type
_entity.pdbx_description
1 polymer ?
#
loop_
_entity_poly.entity_id
_entity_poly.type
_entity_poly.pdbx_seq_one_letter_code
_entity_poly.pdbx_strand_id
1 'polypeptide(L)'
;ITHLLHPFMPYVTEELFQSLNKSAGAERGLLISRPWPELGEGLSDKAALAEVDWVIRLITSIRSTRSDLNVPAGAKVPLTLVGASAETEQRLKTYQSLVERLARLESVSVASEAPKGAIRIVIDEATACLDIAAQIDIKAEIARLEKEIARNQNDIAGIDKKLANEQFVAKAPPEVIEEQHTRRAAAETAVVKLGDALVQLKAAG
;
A
#
# COMPACT_ATOMS: atom_id res chain seq x y z
N ILE A 1 6.95 21.14 9.17
CA ILE A 1 5.73 20.47 8.66
C ILE A 1 4.55 21.45 8.65
N THR A 2 4.19 22.11 9.78
CA THR A 2 3.05 23.04 9.84
C THR A 2 3.14 24.17 8.79
N HIS A 3 4.33 24.75 8.54
CA HIS A 3 4.54 25.72 7.47
C HIS A 3 4.23 25.18 6.06
N LEU A 4 4.68 23.95 5.76
CA LEU A 4 4.45 23.32 4.45
C LEU A 4 2.97 23.03 4.18
N LEU A 5 2.21 22.74 5.23
CA LEU A 5 0.77 22.45 5.15
C LEU A 5 -0.09 23.71 5.24
N HIS A 6 0.47 24.83 5.74
CA HIS A 6 -0.31 26.04 6.02
C HIS A 6 -1.06 26.61 4.80
N PRO A 7 -0.52 26.61 3.58
CA PRO A 7 -1.24 27.08 2.40
C PRO A 7 -2.52 26.28 2.08
N PHE A 8 -2.58 25.03 2.50
CA PHE A 8 -3.69 24.11 2.23
C PHE A 8 -4.69 24.03 3.40
N MET A 9 -4.20 24.15 4.63
CA MET A 9 -4.99 24.00 5.85
C MET A 9 -4.63 25.08 6.89
N PRO A 10 -4.91 26.37 6.63
CA PRO A 10 -4.40 27.47 7.43
C PRO A 10 -4.87 27.42 8.91
N TYR A 11 -6.13 27.12 9.16
CA TYR A 11 -6.67 27.12 10.53
C TYR A 11 -6.10 25.98 11.39
N VAL A 12 -6.05 24.77 10.87
CA VAL A 12 -5.55 23.59 11.60
C VAL A 12 -4.06 23.72 11.88
N THR A 13 -3.29 24.18 10.91
CA THR A 13 -1.85 24.35 11.05
C THR A 13 -1.48 25.51 11.99
N GLU A 14 -2.28 26.58 12.02
CA GLU A 14 -2.12 27.65 12.98
C GLU A 14 -2.35 27.15 14.41
N GLU A 15 -3.45 26.44 14.65
CA GLU A 15 -3.76 25.87 15.98
C GLU A 15 -2.68 24.89 16.44
N LEU A 16 -2.21 24.01 15.56
CA LEU A 16 -1.11 23.09 15.86
C LEU A 16 0.18 23.85 16.19
N PHE A 17 0.49 24.89 15.43
CA PHE A 17 1.69 25.71 15.66
C PHE A 17 1.63 26.41 17.01
N GLN A 18 0.48 27.01 17.36
CA GLN A 18 0.29 27.67 18.65
C GLN A 18 0.37 26.66 19.81
N SER A 19 -0.23 25.48 19.65
CA SER A 19 -0.17 24.41 20.64
C SER A 19 1.24 23.90 20.90
N LEU A 20 2.01 23.68 19.84
CA LEU A 20 3.41 23.27 19.92
C LEU A 20 4.30 24.35 20.57
N ASN A 21 4.07 25.63 20.25
CA ASN A 21 4.79 26.73 20.85
C ASN A 21 4.53 26.87 22.36
N LYS A 22 3.26 26.75 22.77
CA LYS A 22 2.90 26.76 24.19
C LYS A 22 3.58 25.60 24.93
N SER A 23 3.58 24.40 24.36
CA SER A 23 4.25 23.24 24.93
C SER A 23 5.76 23.41 25.06
N ALA A 24 6.38 24.19 24.16
CA ALA A 24 7.80 24.51 24.15
C ALA A 24 8.16 25.78 24.99
N GLY A 25 7.16 26.41 25.63
CA GLY A 25 7.37 27.66 26.37
C GLY A 25 7.78 28.86 25.52
N ALA A 26 7.43 28.86 24.21
CA ALA A 26 7.86 29.87 23.25
C ALA A 26 6.65 30.65 22.71
N GLU A 27 6.70 31.98 22.85
CA GLU A 27 5.79 32.88 22.16
C GLU A 27 6.37 33.27 20.80
N ARG A 28 5.85 32.69 19.70
CA ARG A 28 6.41 32.86 18.37
C ARG A 28 5.49 33.60 17.36
N GLY A 29 4.42 34.24 17.83
CA GLY A 29 3.45 34.93 16.98
C GLY A 29 2.65 33.95 16.09
N LEU A 30 1.99 34.49 15.07
CA LEU A 30 1.19 33.68 14.13
C LEU A 30 2.04 33.00 13.06
N LEU A 31 1.69 31.79 12.68
CA LEU A 31 2.36 31.03 11.63
C LEU A 31 2.28 31.76 10.27
N ILE A 32 1.12 32.33 9.95
CA ILE A 32 0.89 33.06 8.70
C ILE A 32 1.83 34.24 8.48
N SER A 33 2.32 34.87 9.55
CA SER A 33 3.23 36.02 9.46
C SER A 33 4.70 35.65 9.46
N ARG A 34 5.03 34.35 9.54
CA ARG A 34 6.42 33.91 9.58
C ARG A 34 7.01 33.75 8.19
N PRO A 35 8.32 34.02 8.03
CA PRO A 35 9.00 33.74 6.77
C PRO A 35 8.96 32.24 6.48
N TRP A 36 8.97 31.91 5.18
CA TRP A 36 9.08 30.50 4.76
C TRP A 36 10.36 29.88 5.31
N PRO A 37 10.29 28.62 5.80
CA PRO A 37 11.48 28.01 6.41
C PRO A 37 12.56 27.73 5.36
N GLU A 38 13.72 28.30 5.56
CA GLU A 38 14.92 27.95 4.81
C GLU A 38 15.61 26.79 5.53
N LEU A 39 15.63 25.63 4.88
CA LEU A 39 16.22 24.41 5.43
C LEU A 39 17.64 24.26 4.87
N GLY A 40 18.62 24.21 5.76
CA GLY A 40 20.01 23.98 5.37
C GLY A 40 20.24 22.57 4.79
N GLU A 41 21.24 22.43 3.93
CA GLU A 41 21.58 21.16 3.25
C GLU A 41 21.92 20.01 4.23
N GLY A 42 22.36 20.31 5.45
CA GLY A 42 22.70 19.31 6.49
C GLY A 42 21.53 18.58 7.13
N LEU A 43 20.28 18.91 6.78
CA LEU A 43 19.09 18.25 7.33
C LEU A 43 18.70 16.97 6.59
N SER A 44 19.37 16.64 5.49
CA SER A 44 19.12 15.40 4.74
C SER A 44 20.05 14.29 5.23
N ASP A 45 19.49 13.30 5.91
CA ASP A 45 20.18 12.06 6.29
C ASP A 45 19.75 10.92 5.36
N LYS A 46 20.67 10.51 4.47
CA LYS A 46 20.40 9.44 3.47
C LYS A 46 20.16 8.09 4.14
N ALA A 47 20.81 7.79 5.27
CA ALA A 47 20.61 6.54 5.98
C ALA A 47 19.22 6.50 6.63
N ALA A 48 18.83 7.57 7.31
CA ALA A 48 17.49 7.70 7.88
C ALA A 48 16.39 7.65 6.80
N LEU A 49 16.62 8.26 5.63
CA LEU A 49 15.70 8.19 4.50
C LEU A 49 15.53 6.75 4.00
N ALA A 50 16.62 5.99 3.85
CA ALA A 50 16.58 4.59 3.43
C ALA A 50 15.85 3.69 4.44
N GLU A 51 16.07 3.92 5.75
CA GLU A 51 15.35 3.20 6.81
C GLU A 51 13.84 3.44 6.76
N VAL A 52 13.44 4.72 6.69
CA VAL A 52 12.03 5.09 6.66
C VAL A 52 11.37 4.61 5.36
N ASP A 53 12.07 4.69 4.23
CA ASP A 53 11.58 4.17 2.94
C ASP A 53 11.29 2.66 3.02
N TRP A 54 12.19 1.90 3.62
CA TRP A 54 11.97 0.47 3.84
C TRP A 54 10.70 0.19 4.66
N VAL A 55 10.50 0.94 5.75
CA VAL A 55 9.30 0.82 6.59
C VAL A 55 8.02 1.15 5.80
N ILE A 56 8.07 2.21 4.99
CA ILE A 56 6.94 2.63 4.14
C ILE A 56 6.63 1.52 3.12
N ARG A 57 7.63 0.97 2.44
CA ARG A 57 7.45 -0.10 1.46
C ARG A 57 6.88 -1.36 2.10
N LEU A 58 7.39 -1.79 3.26
CA LEU A 58 6.87 -2.93 4.01
C LEU A 58 5.38 -2.72 4.37
N ILE A 59 5.05 -1.60 5.00
CA ILE A 59 3.66 -1.31 5.39
C ILE A 59 2.74 -1.25 4.17
N THR A 60 3.18 -0.59 3.10
CA THR A 60 2.40 -0.44 1.87
C THR A 60 2.14 -1.80 1.22
N SER A 61 3.16 -2.65 1.11
CA SER A 61 3.02 -3.99 0.53
C SER A 61 2.09 -4.88 1.35
N ILE A 62 2.20 -4.85 2.69
CA ILE A 62 1.29 -5.57 3.58
C ILE A 62 -0.15 -5.09 3.39
N ARG A 63 -0.37 -3.78 3.35
CA ARG A 63 -1.72 -3.21 3.18
C ARG A 63 -2.32 -3.52 1.82
N SER A 64 -1.51 -3.47 0.75
CA SER A 64 -1.95 -3.88 -0.60
C SER A 64 -2.39 -5.34 -0.60
N THR A 65 -1.53 -6.23 -0.12
CA THR A 65 -1.83 -7.67 -0.04
C THR A 65 -3.10 -7.95 0.77
N ARG A 66 -3.28 -7.29 1.92
CA ARG A 66 -4.52 -7.42 2.72
C ARG A 66 -5.76 -6.96 1.96
N SER A 67 -5.64 -5.89 1.18
CA SER A 67 -6.74 -5.38 0.35
C SER A 67 -7.06 -6.33 -0.80
N ASP A 68 -6.04 -6.81 -1.50
CA ASP A 68 -6.16 -7.71 -2.65
C ASP A 68 -6.79 -9.06 -2.26
N LEU A 69 -6.52 -9.53 -1.04
CA LEU A 69 -7.05 -10.75 -0.45
C LEU A 69 -8.29 -10.52 0.44
N ASN A 70 -8.88 -9.33 0.38
CA ASN A 70 -10.11 -8.98 1.09
C ASN A 70 -10.08 -9.28 2.60
N VAL A 71 -8.90 -9.17 3.23
CA VAL A 71 -8.75 -9.34 4.68
C VAL A 71 -9.52 -8.21 5.39
N PRO A 72 -10.41 -8.53 6.34
CA PRO A 72 -11.21 -7.53 7.01
C PRO A 72 -10.35 -6.40 7.61
N ALA A 73 -10.77 -5.15 7.44
CA ALA A 73 -9.99 -3.99 7.88
C ALA A 73 -9.73 -3.98 9.40
N GLY A 74 -10.61 -4.57 10.21
CA GLY A 74 -10.46 -4.70 11.66
C GLY A 74 -9.58 -5.87 12.10
N ALA A 75 -9.35 -6.86 11.24
CA ALA A 75 -8.58 -8.04 11.58
C ALA A 75 -7.09 -7.70 11.79
N LYS A 76 -6.51 -8.29 12.81
CA LYS A 76 -5.07 -8.25 13.05
C LYS A 76 -4.48 -9.60 12.67
N VAL A 77 -3.36 -9.60 11.98
CA VAL A 77 -2.68 -10.82 11.50
C VAL A 77 -1.24 -10.84 11.98
N PRO A 78 -0.70 -12.00 12.35
CA PRO A 78 0.72 -12.11 12.68
C PRO A 78 1.58 -11.99 11.42
N LEU A 79 2.74 -11.38 11.58
CA LEU A 79 3.79 -11.24 10.57
C LEU A 79 5.04 -11.98 11.02
N THR A 80 5.58 -12.82 10.16
CA THR A 80 6.90 -13.44 10.34
C THR A 80 7.83 -12.97 9.22
N LEU A 81 8.95 -12.37 9.57
CA LEU A 81 9.98 -11.98 8.62
C LEU A 81 11.02 -13.10 8.50
N VAL A 82 11.30 -13.53 7.27
CA VAL A 82 12.24 -14.63 6.97
C VAL A 82 13.36 -14.12 6.08
N GLY A 83 14.59 -14.55 6.34
CA GLY A 83 15.76 -14.14 5.56
C GLY A 83 16.21 -12.69 5.80
N ALA A 84 15.78 -12.09 6.90
CA ALA A 84 16.18 -10.74 7.26
C ALA A 84 17.68 -10.68 7.59
N SER A 85 18.36 -9.64 7.11
CA SER A 85 19.71 -9.29 7.55
C SER A 85 19.67 -8.72 8.97
N ALA A 86 20.82 -8.69 9.64
CA ALA A 86 20.92 -8.08 10.97
C ALA A 86 20.49 -6.59 10.98
N GLU A 87 20.72 -5.89 9.87
CA GLU A 87 20.26 -4.50 9.69
C GLU A 87 18.75 -4.42 9.59
N THR A 88 18.13 -5.30 8.82
CA THR A 88 16.66 -5.37 8.66
C THR A 88 15.97 -5.81 9.96
N GLU A 89 16.57 -6.74 10.72
CA GLU A 89 16.08 -7.07 12.05
C GLU A 89 16.12 -5.87 13.01
N GLN A 90 17.20 -5.11 12.99
CA GLN A 90 17.34 -3.92 13.81
C GLN A 90 16.33 -2.82 13.41
N ARG A 91 16.11 -2.60 12.10
CA ARG A 91 15.05 -1.71 11.59
C ARG A 91 13.67 -2.14 12.08
N LEU A 92 13.36 -3.43 11.93
CA LEU A 92 12.08 -3.98 12.37
C LEU A 92 11.87 -3.75 13.86
N LYS A 93 12.89 -4.00 14.68
CA LYS A 93 12.84 -3.78 16.13
C LYS A 93 12.65 -2.31 16.48
N THR A 94 13.33 -1.40 15.79
CA THR A 94 13.21 0.05 16.01
C THR A 94 11.81 0.57 15.69
N TYR A 95 11.23 0.10 14.59
CA TYR A 95 9.94 0.57 14.10
C TYR A 95 8.77 -0.40 14.36
N GLN A 96 8.96 -1.42 15.21
CA GLN A 96 7.98 -2.48 15.44
C GLN A 96 6.58 -1.95 15.74
N SER A 97 6.44 -1.07 16.72
CA SER A 97 5.15 -0.51 17.12
C SER A 97 4.46 0.28 16.01
N LEU A 98 5.24 0.95 15.16
CA LEU A 98 4.74 1.68 14.00
C LEU A 98 4.21 0.71 12.93
N VAL A 99 4.99 -0.33 12.62
CA VAL A 99 4.64 -1.37 11.65
C VAL A 99 3.38 -2.12 12.11
N GLU A 100 3.34 -2.58 13.36
CA GLU A 100 2.16 -3.26 13.93
C GLU A 100 0.91 -2.40 13.83
N ARG A 101 1.00 -1.13 14.21
CA ARG A 101 -0.14 -0.21 14.20
C ARG A 101 -0.62 0.12 12.78
N LEU A 102 0.29 0.47 11.87
CA LEU A 102 -0.07 0.95 10.54
C LEU A 102 -0.42 -0.17 9.56
N ALA A 103 0.22 -1.34 9.69
CA ALA A 103 -0.11 -2.52 8.91
C ALA A 103 -1.22 -3.39 9.55
N ARG A 104 -1.70 -3.01 10.76
CA ARG A 104 -2.70 -3.75 11.55
C ARG A 104 -2.28 -5.19 11.79
N LEU A 105 -1.11 -5.34 12.39
CA LEU A 105 -0.57 -6.63 12.77
C LEU A 105 -0.89 -6.94 14.23
N GLU A 106 -1.01 -8.22 14.53
CA GLU A 106 -1.14 -8.74 15.90
C GLU A 106 0.21 -8.81 16.58
N SER A 107 1.20 -9.31 15.84
CA SER A 107 2.58 -9.47 16.29
C SER A 107 3.53 -9.43 15.09
N VAL A 108 4.80 -9.16 15.38
CA VAL A 108 5.89 -9.19 14.40
C VAL A 108 7.01 -10.05 14.99
N SER A 109 7.48 -11.02 14.22
CA SER A 109 8.57 -11.92 14.59
C SER A 109 9.56 -12.13 13.46
N VAL A 110 10.74 -12.61 13.78
CA VAL A 110 11.75 -13.05 12.80
C VAL A 110 11.96 -14.54 12.98
N ALA A 111 12.02 -15.30 11.88
CA ALA A 111 12.26 -16.73 11.90
C ALA A 111 13.16 -17.16 10.73
N SER A 112 13.72 -18.36 10.84
CA SER A 112 14.51 -18.99 9.76
C SER A 112 13.64 -19.61 8.67
N GLU A 113 12.40 -19.99 9.00
CA GLU A 113 11.48 -20.65 8.09
C GLU A 113 10.13 -19.94 8.06
N ALA A 114 9.52 -19.96 6.89
CA ALA A 114 8.19 -19.38 6.70
C ALA A 114 7.12 -20.29 7.33
N PRO A 115 6.13 -19.73 8.05
CA PRO A 115 4.98 -20.48 8.49
C PRO A 115 4.25 -21.14 7.30
N LYS A 116 3.74 -22.36 7.51
CA LYS A 116 2.93 -23.05 6.49
C LYS A 116 1.65 -22.25 6.23
N GLY A 117 1.29 -22.13 4.99
CA GLY A 117 0.05 -21.41 4.61
C GLY A 117 0.12 -19.89 4.72
N ALA A 118 1.28 -19.30 5.01
CA ALA A 118 1.44 -17.87 5.05
C ALA A 118 1.59 -17.25 3.64
N ILE A 119 0.98 -16.13 3.41
CA ILE A 119 1.17 -15.30 2.21
C ILE A 119 2.53 -14.63 2.27
N ARG A 120 3.29 -14.74 1.19
CA ARG A 120 4.67 -14.26 1.10
C ARG A 120 4.76 -12.96 0.32
N ILE A 121 5.41 -11.96 0.91
CA ILE A 121 5.69 -10.65 0.31
C ILE A 121 7.20 -10.45 0.35
N VAL A 122 7.83 -10.33 -0.80
CA VAL A 122 9.28 -10.09 -0.89
C VAL A 122 9.55 -8.60 -0.69
N ILE A 123 10.43 -8.28 0.25
CA ILE A 123 10.90 -6.92 0.54
C ILE A 123 12.42 -6.96 0.63
N ASP A 124 13.06 -6.48 -0.42
CA ASP A 124 14.51 -6.54 -0.61
C ASP A 124 15.03 -8.00 -0.44
N GLU A 125 15.91 -8.25 0.52
CA GLU A 125 16.44 -9.60 0.81
C GLU A 125 15.51 -10.46 1.67
N ALA A 126 14.54 -9.83 2.36
CA ALA A 126 13.67 -10.51 3.31
C ALA A 126 12.30 -10.86 2.70
N THR A 127 11.66 -11.86 3.27
CA THR A 127 10.30 -12.26 2.93
C THR A 127 9.38 -12.05 4.14
N ALA A 128 8.41 -11.17 3.99
CA ALA A 128 7.36 -10.95 4.98
C ALA A 128 6.24 -11.98 4.78
N CYS A 129 6.02 -12.84 5.75
CA CYS A 129 5.04 -13.92 5.75
C CYS A 129 3.85 -13.53 6.61
N LEU A 130 2.68 -13.35 6.00
CA LEU A 130 1.43 -13.01 6.67
C LEU A 130 0.58 -14.27 6.87
N ASP A 131 0.25 -14.59 8.11
CA ASP A 131 -0.69 -15.67 8.42
C ASP A 131 -2.11 -15.12 8.45
N ILE A 132 -2.83 -15.33 7.35
CA ILE A 132 -4.21 -14.86 7.16
C ILE A 132 -5.24 -15.98 7.25
N ALA A 133 -4.82 -17.24 7.40
CA ALA A 133 -5.71 -18.40 7.33
C ALA A 133 -6.82 -18.37 8.38
N ALA A 134 -6.57 -17.78 9.55
CA ALA A 134 -7.58 -17.62 10.60
C ALA A 134 -8.58 -16.47 10.34
N GLN A 135 -8.30 -15.59 9.37
CA GLN A 135 -9.06 -14.35 9.16
C GLN A 135 -9.94 -14.38 7.91
N ILE A 136 -9.70 -15.31 7.00
CA ILE A 136 -10.44 -15.44 5.75
C ILE A 136 -10.74 -16.91 5.43
N ASP A 137 -11.87 -17.15 4.77
CA ASP A 137 -12.14 -18.44 4.14
C ASP A 137 -11.39 -18.51 2.81
N ILE A 138 -10.25 -19.21 2.81
CA ILE A 138 -9.38 -19.34 1.64
C ILE A 138 -10.14 -19.90 0.43
N LYS A 139 -11.03 -20.90 0.63
CA LYS A 139 -11.80 -21.49 -0.48
C LYS A 139 -12.80 -20.53 -1.08
N ALA A 140 -13.52 -19.81 -0.22
CA ALA A 140 -14.46 -18.79 -0.66
C ALA A 140 -13.75 -17.64 -1.40
N GLU A 141 -12.58 -17.24 -0.91
CA GLU A 141 -11.79 -16.16 -1.52
C GLU A 141 -11.18 -16.59 -2.87
N ILE A 142 -10.70 -17.83 -3.00
CA ILE A 142 -10.27 -18.39 -4.29
C ILE A 142 -11.42 -18.34 -5.30
N ALA A 143 -12.60 -18.80 -4.92
CA ALA A 143 -13.78 -18.78 -5.81
C ALA A 143 -14.19 -17.35 -6.22
N ARG A 144 -14.08 -16.38 -5.31
CA ARG A 144 -14.32 -14.96 -5.58
C ARG A 144 -13.32 -14.42 -6.60
N LEU A 145 -12.03 -14.66 -6.40
CA LEU A 145 -10.98 -14.19 -7.32
C LEU A 145 -11.13 -14.80 -8.71
N GLU A 146 -11.40 -16.09 -8.81
CA GLU A 146 -11.64 -16.76 -10.09
C GLU A 146 -12.83 -16.15 -10.84
N LYS A 147 -13.93 -15.83 -10.13
CA LYS A 147 -15.09 -15.16 -10.70
C LYS A 147 -14.77 -13.73 -11.18
N GLU A 148 -13.99 -12.97 -10.41
CA GLU A 148 -13.59 -11.62 -10.81
C GLU A 148 -12.64 -11.63 -12.02
N ILE A 149 -11.70 -12.57 -12.08
CA ILE A 149 -10.84 -12.77 -13.24
C ILE A 149 -11.68 -13.04 -14.49
N ALA A 150 -12.61 -14.01 -14.41
CA ALA A 150 -13.50 -14.34 -15.51
C ALA A 150 -14.34 -13.13 -15.97
N ARG A 151 -14.84 -12.32 -15.04
CA ARG A 151 -15.59 -11.10 -15.35
C ARG A 151 -14.73 -10.10 -16.12
N ASN A 152 -13.51 -9.80 -15.64
CA ASN A 152 -12.61 -8.87 -16.31
C ASN A 152 -12.20 -9.38 -17.70
N GLN A 153 -11.95 -10.69 -17.85
CA GLN A 153 -11.65 -11.29 -19.16
C GLN A 153 -12.83 -11.17 -20.14
N ASN A 154 -14.06 -11.33 -19.67
CA ASN A 154 -15.26 -11.12 -20.49
C ASN A 154 -15.43 -9.63 -20.88
N ASP A 155 -15.12 -8.70 -19.98
CA ASP A 155 -15.14 -7.27 -20.27
C ASP A 155 -14.09 -6.92 -21.34
N ILE A 156 -12.87 -7.45 -21.24
CA ILE A 156 -11.82 -7.28 -22.26
C ILE A 156 -12.31 -7.81 -23.62
N ALA A 157 -12.83 -9.04 -23.66
CA ALA A 157 -13.34 -9.63 -24.89
C ALA A 157 -14.50 -8.81 -25.51
N GLY A 158 -15.36 -8.24 -24.66
CA GLY A 158 -16.43 -7.34 -25.09
C GLY A 158 -15.93 -6.03 -25.69
N ILE A 159 -14.88 -5.45 -25.09
CA ILE A 159 -14.23 -4.24 -25.57
C ILE A 159 -13.51 -4.53 -26.89
N ASP A 160 -12.75 -5.63 -26.98
CA ASP A 160 -12.04 -6.04 -28.18
C ASP A 160 -13.00 -6.23 -29.38
N LYS A 161 -14.16 -6.85 -29.15
CA LYS A 161 -15.20 -6.95 -30.18
C LYS A 161 -15.73 -5.60 -30.66
N LYS A 162 -15.88 -4.63 -29.75
CA LYS A 162 -16.31 -3.27 -30.11
C LYS A 162 -15.23 -2.55 -30.93
N LEU A 163 -13.97 -2.63 -30.48
CA LEU A 163 -12.85 -1.99 -31.16
C LEU A 163 -12.50 -2.64 -32.50
N ALA A 164 -12.78 -3.92 -32.69
CA ALA A 164 -12.65 -4.63 -33.97
C ALA A 164 -13.78 -4.31 -34.96
N ASN A 165 -14.87 -3.66 -34.52
CA ASN A 165 -15.96 -3.29 -35.41
C ASN A 165 -15.65 -1.97 -36.12
N GLU A 166 -15.29 -2.05 -37.41
CA GLU A 166 -14.97 -0.88 -38.24
C GLU A 166 -16.09 0.17 -38.26
N GLN A 167 -17.36 -0.23 -38.25
CA GLN A 167 -18.48 0.70 -38.24
C GLN A 167 -18.61 1.44 -36.92
N PHE A 168 -18.26 0.81 -35.82
CA PHE A 168 -18.21 1.46 -34.52
C PHE A 168 -17.06 2.46 -34.46
N VAL A 169 -15.85 2.07 -34.85
CA VAL A 169 -14.64 2.90 -34.82
C VAL A 169 -14.79 4.11 -35.76
N ALA A 170 -15.41 3.95 -36.93
CA ALA A 170 -15.64 5.05 -37.87
C ALA A 170 -16.69 6.08 -37.42
N LYS A 171 -17.63 5.71 -36.55
CA LYS A 171 -18.74 6.58 -36.11
C LYS A 171 -18.57 7.09 -34.68
N ALA A 172 -17.80 6.42 -33.85
CA ALA A 172 -17.63 6.81 -32.46
C ALA A 172 -16.71 8.05 -32.32
N PRO A 173 -17.01 8.98 -31.41
CA PRO A 173 -16.12 10.07 -31.07
C PRO A 173 -14.76 9.54 -30.60
N PRO A 174 -13.63 10.22 -30.91
CA PRO A 174 -12.29 9.78 -30.45
C PRO A 174 -12.18 9.56 -28.96
N GLU A 175 -12.87 10.38 -28.15
CA GLU A 175 -12.92 10.27 -26.69
C GLU A 175 -13.51 8.93 -26.22
N VAL A 176 -14.53 8.42 -26.91
CA VAL A 176 -15.16 7.13 -26.60
C VAL A 176 -14.23 5.97 -26.91
N ILE A 177 -13.46 6.08 -28.00
CA ILE A 177 -12.46 5.07 -28.37
C ILE A 177 -11.33 5.04 -27.33
N GLU A 178 -10.84 6.21 -26.93
CA GLU A 178 -9.81 6.37 -25.86
C GLU A 178 -10.28 5.82 -24.53
N GLU A 179 -11.55 6.08 -24.17
CA GLU A 179 -12.17 5.50 -22.97
C GLU A 179 -12.18 3.96 -23.03
N GLN A 180 -12.52 3.36 -24.17
CA GLN A 180 -12.49 1.90 -24.32
C GLN A 180 -11.06 1.36 -24.18
N HIS A 181 -10.04 2.00 -24.75
CA HIS A 181 -8.64 1.60 -24.57
C HIS A 181 -8.20 1.70 -23.09
N THR A 182 -8.52 2.80 -22.42
CA THR A 182 -8.22 3.00 -20.99
C THR A 182 -8.89 1.93 -20.13
N ARG A 183 -10.16 1.63 -20.40
CA ARG A 183 -10.93 0.61 -19.69
C ARG A 183 -10.37 -0.80 -19.93
N ARG A 184 -9.94 -1.10 -21.16
CA ARG A 184 -9.28 -2.35 -21.51
C ARG A 184 -7.99 -2.54 -20.72
N ALA A 185 -7.11 -1.53 -20.73
CA ALA A 185 -5.84 -1.55 -20.00
C ALA A 185 -6.03 -1.71 -18.49
N ALA A 186 -7.04 -1.05 -17.92
CA ALA A 186 -7.41 -1.20 -16.51
C ALA A 186 -7.86 -2.63 -16.18
N ALA A 187 -8.69 -3.23 -17.04
CA ALA A 187 -9.15 -4.61 -16.86
C ALA A 187 -8.01 -5.63 -17.00
N GLU A 188 -7.07 -5.44 -17.94
CA GLU A 188 -5.86 -6.27 -18.08
C GLU A 188 -4.99 -6.19 -16.82
N THR A 189 -4.77 -4.99 -16.31
CA THR A 189 -4.03 -4.78 -15.05
C THR A 189 -4.70 -5.48 -13.88
N ALA A 190 -6.04 -5.44 -13.81
CA ALA A 190 -6.81 -6.12 -12.78
C ALA A 190 -6.66 -7.65 -12.88
N VAL A 191 -6.73 -8.23 -14.09
CA VAL A 191 -6.53 -9.67 -14.31
C VAL A 191 -5.18 -10.14 -13.81
N VAL A 192 -4.10 -9.39 -14.09
CA VAL A 192 -2.75 -9.73 -13.63
C VAL A 192 -2.70 -9.73 -12.10
N LYS A 193 -3.13 -8.66 -11.46
CA LYS A 193 -3.13 -8.53 -9.99
C LYS A 193 -3.95 -9.62 -9.30
N LEU A 194 -5.15 -9.88 -9.80
CA LEU A 194 -6.02 -10.93 -9.26
C LEU A 194 -5.43 -12.34 -9.47
N GLY A 195 -4.74 -12.55 -10.60
CA GLY A 195 -4.00 -13.77 -10.89
C GLY A 195 -2.88 -14.03 -9.91
N ASP A 196 -2.07 -13.01 -9.61
CA ASP A 196 -0.98 -13.10 -8.62
C ASP A 196 -1.53 -13.42 -7.23
N ALA A 197 -2.60 -12.74 -6.81
CA ALA A 197 -3.28 -13.00 -5.55
C ALA A 197 -3.81 -14.44 -5.47
N LEU A 198 -4.41 -14.95 -6.56
CA LEU A 198 -4.93 -16.31 -6.65
C LEU A 198 -3.82 -17.36 -6.52
N VAL A 199 -2.67 -17.13 -7.16
CA VAL A 199 -1.50 -18.03 -7.05
C VAL A 199 -1.01 -18.09 -5.61
N GLN A 200 -0.90 -16.95 -4.94
CA GLN A 200 -0.47 -16.89 -3.54
C GLN A 200 -1.46 -17.62 -2.60
N LEU A 201 -2.77 -17.42 -2.79
CA LEU A 201 -3.78 -18.12 -1.97
C LEU A 201 -3.78 -19.63 -2.21
N LYS A 202 -3.62 -20.09 -3.45
CA LYS A 202 -3.53 -21.53 -3.76
C LYS A 202 -2.27 -22.17 -3.17
N ALA A 203 -1.19 -21.41 -3.02
CA ALA A 203 0.03 -21.88 -2.36
C ALA A 203 -0.09 -21.87 -0.83
N ALA A 204 -1.02 -21.12 -0.26
CA ALA A 204 -1.27 -21.00 1.16
C ALA A 204 -2.33 -22.00 1.69
N GLY A 205 -3.19 -22.54 0.85
CA GLY A 205 -4.24 -23.52 1.20
C GLY A 205 -3.85 -24.94 0.87
#